data_4bb50dcf173a4cc7301819ede3828587
#
_entry.id   4bb50dcf173a4cc7301819ede3828587
#
_cell.length_a   1.000
_cell.length_b   1.000
_cell.length_c   1.000
_cell.angle_alpha   90.00
_cell.angle_beta   90.00
_cell.angle_gamma   90.00
#
_symmetry.space_group_name_H-M   'P 1'
#
loop_
_entity.id
_entity.type
_entity.pdbx_description
1 polymer ?
#
loop_
_entity_poly.entity_id
_entity_poly.type
_entity_poly.pdbx_seq_one_letter_code
_entity_poly.pdbx_strand_id
1 'polypeptide(L)'
;LELDPNDPEAHRIMGAVKLLFEGDMDTAIFHHQKAIEICPSDTFHIARYALLLVYLGDPEKGLEEITKAMRIDPFCSDLMLEVQGTCLFWTEKYAEAVNSYKKLKIDTRDSLFYAAASNKHLGKEEEASNILKQAITTLNMPLEKFLASQPFKSEDNKEKLKKTLEAIG
;
A
#
# COMPACT_ATOMS: atom_id res chain seq x y z
N LEU A 1 -17.68 0.57 22.33
CA LEU A 1 -18.38 1.09 21.15
C LEU A 1 -19.01 -0.11 20.44
N GLU A 2 -20.31 -0.23 20.51
CA GLU A 2 -21.02 -1.16 19.63
C GLU A 2 -20.91 -0.63 18.21
N LEU A 3 -20.38 -1.46 17.32
CA LEU A 3 -20.26 -1.13 15.91
C LEU A 3 -21.66 -1.17 15.30
N ASP A 4 -22.07 -0.07 14.62
CA ASP A 4 -23.25 -0.15 13.78
C ASP A 4 -22.96 -1.14 12.65
N PRO A 5 -23.69 -2.27 12.55
CA PRO A 5 -23.44 -3.29 11.54
C PRO A 5 -23.72 -2.81 10.10
N ASN A 6 -24.29 -1.63 9.94
CA ASN A 6 -24.57 -1.01 8.65
C ASN A 6 -23.70 0.23 8.37
N ASP A 7 -22.73 0.55 9.23
CA ASP A 7 -21.78 1.64 8.99
C ASP A 7 -20.52 1.13 8.29
N PRO A 8 -20.33 1.41 6.99
CA PRO A 8 -19.17 0.94 6.26
C PRO A 8 -17.87 1.56 6.77
N GLU A 9 -17.89 2.80 7.26
CA GLU A 9 -16.71 3.48 7.80
C GLU A 9 -16.27 2.86 9.13
N ALA A 10 -17.22 2.51 10.01
CA ALA A 10 -16.91 1.78 11.24
C ALA A 10 -16.25 0.42 10.95
N HIS A 11 -16.75 -0.31 9.94
CA HIS A 11 -16.14 -1.56 9.49
C HIS A 11 -14.73 -1.32 8.93
N ARG A 12 -14.51 -0.33 8.09
CA ARG A 12 -13.19 0.00 7.55
C ARG A 12 -12.19 0.34 8.66
N ILE A 13 -12.59 1.16 9.63
CA ILE A 13 -11.74 1.53 10.77
C ILE A 13 -11.40 0.30 11.59
N MET A 14 -12.38 -0.56 11.89
CA MET A 14 -12.14 -1.79 12.64
C MET A 14 -11.17 -2.71 11.88
N GLY A 15 -11.33 -2.87 10.56
CA GLY A 15 -10.39 -3.63 9.74
C GLY A 15 -8.95 -3.10 9.85
N ALA A 16 -8.77 -1.78 9.80
CA ALA A 16 -7.47 -1.16 9.96
C ALA A 16 -6.88 -1.38 11.38
N VAL A 17 -7.69 -1.26 12.43
CA VAL A 17 -7.28 -1.54 13.82
C VAL A 17 -6.84 -2.98 13.97
N LYS A 18 -7.62 -3.93 13.48
CA LYS A 18 -7.30 -5.36 13.54
C LYS A 18 -6.00 -5.68 12.83
N LEU A 19 -5.78 -5.11 11.65
CA LEU A 19 -4.53 -5.32 10.89
C LEU A 19 -3.30 -4.70 11.61
N LEU A 20 -3.38 -3.41 11.95
CA LEU A 20 -2.20 -2.63 12.31
C LEU A 20 -1.80 -2.77 13.79
N PHE A 21 -2.75 -3.01 14.66
CA PHE A 21 -2.51 -3.03 16.11
C PHE A 21 -2.64 -4.42 16.74
N GLU A 22 -3.49 -5.29 16.17
CA GLU A 22 -3.72 -6.61 16.72
C GLU A 22 -3.09 -7.73 15.87
N GLY A 23 -2.72 -7.46 14.60
CA GLY A 23 -2.20 -8.46 13.68
C GLY A 23 -3.24 -9.51 13.26
N ASP A 24 -4.52 -9.26 13.55
CA ASP A 24 -5.64 -10.15 13.24
C ASP A 24 -6.11 -9.94 11.80
N MET A 25 -5.44 -10.64 10.89
CA MET A 25 -5.69 -10.49 9.45
C MET A 25 -7.04 -11.03 9.02
N ASP A 26 -7.52 -12.09 9.62
CA ASP A 26 -8.80 -12.70 9.24
C ASP A 26 -9.97 -11.78 9.59
N THR A 27 -9.96 -11.19 10.77
CA THR A 27 -10.95 -10.18 11.17
C THR A 27 -10.80 -8.89 10.35
N ALA A 28 -9.58 -8.50 9.99
CA ALA A 28 -9.36 -7.35 9.10
C ALA A 28 -9.98 -7.56 7.72
N ILE A 29 -9.81 -8.75 7.11
CA ILE A 29 -10.44 -9.13 5.84
C ILE A 29 -11.95 -9.01 5.95
N PHE A 30 -12.54 -9.65 6.97
CA PHE A 30 -13.98 -9.62 7.19
C PHE A 30 -14.53 -8.18 7.21
N HIS A 31 -13.90 -7.31 7.97
CA HIS A 31 -14.37 -5.93 8.11
C HIS A 31 -14.20 -5.11 6.83
N HIS A 32 -13.07 -5.24 6.11
CA HIS A 32 -12.91 -4.54 4.83
C HIS A 32 -13.90 -5.04 3.77
N GLN A 33 -14.15 -6.35 3.69
CA GLN A 33 -15.17 -6.90 2.79
C GLN A 33 -16.57 -6.41 3.15
N LYS A 34 -16.89 -6.33 4.43
CA LYS A 34 -18.18 -5.84 4.90
C LYS A 34 -18.40 -4.37 4.54
N ALA A 35 -17.37 -3.54 4.67
CA ALA A 35 -17.44 -2.13 4.24
C ALA A 35 -17.77 -2.01 2.75
N ILE A 36 -17.14 -2.83 1.89
CA ILE A 36 -17.41 -2.84 0.44
C ILE A 36 -18.79 -3.42 0.13
N GLU A 37 -19.25 -4.44 0.85
CA GLU A 37 -20.60 -4.99 0.68
C GLU A 37 -21.68 -3.93 0.95
N ILE A 38 -21.49 -3.13 1.99
CA ILE A 38 -22.44 -2.05 2.36
C ILE A 38 -22.36 -0.88 1.37
N CYS A 39 -21.15 -0.49 0.95
CA CYS A 39 -20.95 0.63 0.02
C CYS A 39 -20.00 0.26 -1.13
N PRO A 40 -20.48 -0.49 -2.16
CA PRO A 40 -19.64 -1.07 -3.21
C PRO A 40 -19.04 -0.05 -4.20
N SER A 41 -19.53 1.19 -4.20
CA SER A 41 -19.00 2.27 -5.04
C SER A 41 -18.02 3.20 -4.31
N ASP A 42 -17.77 2.98 -3.03
CA ASP A 42 -16.81 3.78 -2.28
C ASP A 42 -15.38 3.35 -2.63
N THR A 43 -14.71 4.16 -3.44
CA THR A 43 -13.36 3.89 -3.93
C THR A 43 -12.30 3.90 -2.83
N PHE A 44 -12.57 4.60 -1.72
CA PHE A 44 -11.67 4.61 -0.57
C PHE A 44 -11.68 3.25 0.16
N HIS A 45 -12.85 2.64 0.36
CA HIS A 45 -12.97 1.31 0.95
C HIS A 45 -12.31 0.25 0.07
N ILE A 46 -12.54 0.33 -1.26
CA ILE A 46 -11.91 -0.60 -2.21
C ILE A 46 -10.38 -0.46 -2.19
N ALA A 47 -9.87 0.77 -2.18
CA ALA A 47 -8.41 1.00 -2.13
C ALA A 47 -7.79 0.44 -0.85
N ARG A 48 -8.43 0.60 0.31
CA ARG A 48 -7.95 0.02 1.57
C ARG A 48 -7.96 -1.50 1.57
N TYR A 49 -8.97 -2.11 0.99
CA TYR A 49 -9.02 -3.56 0.81
C TYR A 49 -7.95 -4.06 -0.16
N ALA A 50 -7.71 -3.35 -1.26
CA ALA A 50 -6.65 -3.68 -2.21
C ALA A 50 -5.26 -3.67 -1.54
N LEU A 51 -4.99 -2.68 -0.68
CA LEU A 51 -3.75 -2.63 0.09
C LEU A 51 -3.64 -3.79 1.09
N LEU A 52 -4.73 -4.16 1.77
CA LEU A 52 -4.76 -5.32 2.65
C LEU A 52 -4.39 -6.60 1.90
N LEU A 53 -4.91 -6.79 0.68
CA LEU A 53 -4.59 -7.95 -0.15
C LEU A 53 -3.09 -8.07 -0.46
N VAL A 54 -2.40 -6.94 -0.69
CA VAL A 54 -0.94 -6.92 -0.83
C VAL A 54 -0.25 -7.45 0.43
N TYR A 55 -0.67 -6.99 1.61
CA TYR A 55 -0.09 -7.46 2.87
C TYR A 55 -0.36 -8.94 3.16
N LEU A 56 -1.46 -9.47 2.62
CA LEU A 56 -1.79 -10.89 2.70
C LEU A 56 -1.00 -11.77 1.71
N GLY A 57 -0.30 -11.15 0.73
CA GLY A 57 0.48 -11.83 -0.29
C GLY A 57 -0.29 -12.13 -1.59
N ASP A 58 -1.40 -11.42 -1.83
CA ASP A 58 -2.21 -11.52 -3.06
C ASP A 58 -2.23 -10.15 -3.80
N PRO A 59 -1.06 -9.68 -4.28
CA PRO A 59 -0.97 -8.37 -4.93
C PRO A 59 -1.68 -8.32 -6.29
N GLU A 60 -1.85 -9.45 -6.98
CA GLU A 60 -2.58 -9.54 -8.24
C GLU A 60 -4.05 -9.17 -8.02
N LYS A 61 -4.68 -9.77 -7.01
CA LYS A 61 -6.05 -9.44 -6.64
C LYS A 61 -6.16 -8.01 -6.11
N GLY A 62 -5.16 -7.54 -5.37
CA GLY A 62 -5.06 -6.14 -4.97
C GLY A 62 -5.08 -5.20 -6.18
N LEU A 63 -4.31 -5.54 -7.24
CA LEU A 63 -4.26 -4.76 -8.48
C LEU A 63 -5.59 -4.77 -9.24
N GLU A 64 -6.31 -5.90 -9.24
CA GLU A 64 -7.66 -5.97 -9.80
C GLU A 64 -8.64 -5.05 -9.08
N GLU A 65 -8.66 -5.08 -7.75
CA GLU A 65 -9.56 -4.27 -6.94
C GLU A 65 -9.28 -2.77 -7.09
N ILE A 66 -8.01 -2.36 -7.01
CA ILE A 66 -7.69 -0.93 -7.21
C ILE A 66 -8.00 -0.46 -8.64
N THR A 67 -7.83 -1.32 -9.64
CA THR A 67 -8.22 -1.00 -11.02
C THR A 67 -9.73 -0.81 -11.15
N LYS A 68 -10.55 -1.59 -10.44
CA LYS A 68 -12.00 -1.36 -10.39
C LYS A 68 -12.33 0.00 -9.76
N ALA A 69 -11.71 0.34 -8.63
CA ALA A 69 -11.89 1.65 -7.99
C ALA A 69 -11.57 2.81 -8.95
N MET A 70 -10.47 2.71 -9.70
CA MET A 70 -10.06 3.73 -10.67
C MET A 70 -11.00 3.87 -11.88
N ARG A 71 -11.77 2.82 -12.17
CA ARG A 71 -12.86 2.91 -13.20
C ARG A 71 -14.11 3.60 -12.64
N ILE A 72 -14.38 3.46 -11.34
CA ILE A 72 -15.51 4.12 -10.65
C ILE A 72 -15.20 5.61 -10.52
N ASP A 73 -13.98 5.96 -10.09
CA ASP A 73 -13.52 7.35 -9.99
C ASP A 73 -12.25 7.57 -10.87
N PRO A 74 -12.42 8.08 -12.11
CA PRO A 74 -11.30 8.36 -12.99
C PRO A 74 -10.39 9.51 -12.53
N PHE A 75 -10.83 10.35 -11.61
CA PHE A 75 -10.02 11.45 -11.07
C PHE A 75 -9.01 11.01 -10.02
N CYS A 76 -9.00 9.76 -9.66
CA CYS A 76 -8.05 9.05 -8.79
C CYS A 76 -7.43 9.90 -7.68
N SER A 77 -7.79 9.61 -6.45
CA SER A 77 -7.14 10.21 -5.27
C SER A 77 -5.67 9.76 -5.16
N ASP A 78 -4.85 10.52 -4.43
CA ASP A 78 -3.46 10.14 -4.15
C ASP A 78 -3.38 8.76 -3.48
N LEU A 79 -4.33 8.41 -2.61
CA LEU A 79 -4.42 7.06 -2.04
C LEU A 79 -4.57 5.97 -3.11
N MET A 80 -5.43 6.17 -4.10
CA MET A 80 -5.64 5.17 -5.16
C MET A 80 -4.39 5.00 -6.01
N LEU A 81 -3.69 6.08 -6.32
CA LEU A 81 -2.43 6.05 -7.07
C LEU A 81 -1.31 5.38 -6.25
N GLU A 82 -1.24 5.65 -4.95
CA GLU A 82 -0.27 5.01 -4.06
C GLU A 82 -0.51 3.51 -3.96
N VAL A 83 -1.76 3.10 -3.71
CA VAL A 83 -2.11 1.67 -3.62
C VAL A 83 -1.89 0.96 -4.94
N GLN A 84 -2.23 1.59 -6.08
CA GLN A 84 -1.91 1.05 -7.40
C GLN A 84 -0.40 0.83 -7.56
N GLY A 85 0.41 1.83 -7.21
CA GLY A 85 1.86 1.72 -7.27
C GLY A 85 2.39 0.57 -6.41
N THR A 86 1.83 0.39 -5.21
CA THR A 86 2.22 -0.69 -4.30
C THR A 86 1.83 -2.08 -4.87
N CYS A 87 0.62 -2.23 -5.43
CA CYS A 87 0.23 -3.46 -6.10
C CYS A 87 1.13 -3.76 -7.32
N LEU A 88 1.45 -2.73 -8.11
CA LEU A 88 2.34 -2.85 -9.27
C LEU A 88 3.76 -3.24 -8.86
N PHE A 89 4.29 -2.71 -7.77
CA PHE A 89 5.59 -3.11 -7.23
C PHE A 89 5.61 -4.61 -6.90
N TRP A 90 4.62 -5.10 -6.17
CA TRP A 90 4.54 -6.49 -5.73
C TRP A 90 4.18 -7.47 -6.86
N THR A 91 3.61 -6.99 -7.98
CA THR A 91 3.45 -7.75 -9.23
C THR A 91 4.62 -7.55 -10.20
N GLU A 92 5.75 -7.01 -9.73
CA GLU A 92 7.01 -6.81 -10.46
C GLU A 92 6.91 -5.86 -11.68
N LYS A 93 5.85 -5.06 -11.77
CA LYS A 93 5.64 -4.04 -12.80
C LYS A 93 6.26 -2.70 -12.38
N TYR A 94 7.56 -2.72 -12.11
CA TYR A 94 8.27 -1.60 -11.47
C TYR A 94 8.19 -0.28 -12.23
N ALA A 95 8.24 -0.30 -13.56
CA ALA A 95 8.13 0.93 -14.37
C ALA A 95 6.74 1.58 -14.24
N GLU A 96 5.70 0.76 -14.20
CA GLU A 96 4.33 1.23 -14.00
C GLU A 96 4.13 1.74 -12.56
N ALA A 97 4.73 1.08 -11.57
CA ALA A 97 4.71 1.52 -10.16
C ALA A 97 5.32 2.92 -10.02
N VAL A 98 6.51 3.16 -10.59
CA VAL A 98 7.15 4.49 -10.60
C VAL A 98 6.25 5.53 -11.26
N ASN A 99 5.58 5.18 -12.37
CA ASN A 99 4.66 6.09 -13.04
C ASN A 99 3.42 6.43 -12.20
N SER A 100 2.92 5.50 -11.39
CA SER A 100 1.82 5.77 -10.46
C SER A 100 2.25 6.73 -9.36
N TYR A 101 3.41 6.51 -8.73
CA TYR A 101 3.93 7.39 -7.68
C TYR A 101 4.22 8.82 -8.19
N LYS A 102 4.72 8.98 -9.42
CA LYS A 102 4.96 10.30 -10.02
C LYS A 102 3.71 11.15 -10.24
N LYS A 103 2.52 10.57 -10.18
CA LYS A 103 1.24 11.29 -10.30
C LYS A 103 0.71 11.81 -8.98
N LEU A 104 1.29 11.41 -7.86
CA LEU A 104 0.90 11.88 -6.54
C LEU A 104 1.14 13.39 -6.43
N LYS A 105 0.22 14.07 -5.79
CA LYS A 105 0.35 15.50 -5.46
C LYS A 105 1.25 15.71 -4.26
N ILE A 106 1.23 14.74 -3.33
CA ILE A 106 2.01 14.77 -2.10
C ILE A 106 2.66 13.40 -1.93
N ASP A 107 4.00 13.40 -1.80
CA ASP A 107 4.74 12.19 -1.49
C ASP A 107 4.40 11.72 -0.07
N THR A 108 4.14 10.44 0.04
CA THR A 108 3.92 9.77 1.32
C THR A 108 5.15 8.96 1.70
N ARG A 109 5.17 8.49 2.94
CA ARG A 109 6.19 7.53 3.40
C ARG A 109 6.26 6.32 2.47
N ASP A 110 5.11 5.68 2.24
CA ASP A 110 5.06 4.42 1.48
C ASP A 110 5.42 4.66 0.01
N SER A 111 4.93 5.75 -0.60
CA SER A 111 5.25 6.08 -2.00
C SER A 111 6.75 6.27 -2.23
N LEU A 112 7.46 6.96 -1.34
CA LEU A 112 8.90 7.20 -1.49
C LEU A 112 9.72 5.91 -1.33
N PHE A 113 9.45 5.10 -0.30
CA PHE A 113 10.20 3.85 -0.12
C PHE A 113 9.95 2.85 -1.27
N TYR A 114 8.70 2.70 -1.71
CA TYR A 114 8.38 1.82 -2.83
C TYR A 114 8.86 2.37 -4.18
N ALA A 115 8.88 3.70 -4.38
CA ALA A 115 9.47 4.30 -5.57
C ALA A 115 11.00 4.09 -5.62
N ALA A 116 11.70 4.23 -4.48
CA ALA A 116 13.12 3.94 -4.39
C ALA A 116 13.40 2.46 -4.73
N ALA A 117 12.65 1.52 -4.11
CA ALA A 117 12.77 0.09 -4.38
C ALA A 117 12.48 -0.24 -5.85
N SER A 118 11.44 0.39 -6.45
CA SER A 118 11.10 0.18 -7.86
C SER A 118 12.22 0.66 -8.80
N ASN A 119 12.81 1.84 -8.53
CA ASN A 119 13.94 2.33 -9.32
C ASN A 119 15.18 1.45 -9.18
N LYS A 120 15.42 0.87 -7.98
CA LYS A 120 16.49 -0.11 -7.79
C LYS A 120 16.31 -1.33 -8.69
N HIS A 121 15.13 -1.91 -8.75
CA HIS A 121 14.81 -3.04 -9.64
C HIS A 121 14.95 -2.68 -11.14
N LEU A 122 14.78 -1.41 -11.49
CA LEU A 122 14.97 -0.91 -12.86
C LEU A 122 16.44 -0.59 -13.18
N GLY A 123 17.37 -0.80 -12.26
CA GLY A 123 18.79 -0.46 -12.43
C GLY A 123 19.10 1.05 -12.41
N LYS A 124 18.17 1.86 -11.92
CA LYS A 124 18.28 3.32 -11.81
C LYS A 124 18.84 3.70 -10.43
N GLU A 125 20.12 3.38 -10.21
CA GLU A 125 20.77 3.48 -8.91
C GLU A 125 20.78 4.89 -8.33
N GLU A 126 21.04 5.91 -9.15
CA GLU A 126 21.11 7.30 -8.72
C GLU A 126 19.73 7.82 -8.29
N GLU A 127 18.70 7.56 -9.08
CA GLU A 127 17.32 7.91 -8.74
C GLU A 127 16.84 7.19 -7.49
N ALA A 128 17.15 5.89 -7.37
CA ALA A 128 16.80 5.11 -6.17
C ALA A 128 17.43 5.70 -4.91
N SER A 129 18.74 6.02 -4.96
CA SER A 129 19.47 6.61 -3.83
C SER A 129 18.92 7.99 -3.46
N ASN A 130 18.64 8.85 -4.44
CA ASN A 130 18.09 10.19 -4.18
C ASN A 130 16.70 10.12 -3.51
N ILE A 131 15.82 9.23 -4.01
CA ILE A 131 14.47 9.06 -3.44
C ILE A 131 14.55 8.47 -2.02
N LEU A 132 15.41 7.48 -1.80
CA LEU A 132 15.59 6.89 -0.46
C LEU A 132 16.12 7.92 0.55
N LYS A 133 17.09 8.75 0.15
CA LYS A 133 17.59 9.86 0.97
C LYS A 133 16.47 10.85 1.28
N GLN A 134 15.65 11.21 0.31
CA GLN A 134 14.48 12.06 0.51
C GLN A 134 13.54 11.45 1.55
N ALA A 135 13.18 10.16 1.44
CA ALA A 135 12.31 9.48 2.39
C ALA A 135 12.85 9.55 3.82
N ILE A 136 14.13 9.27 4.00
CA ILE A 136 14.78 9.26 5.32
C ILE A 136 14.88 10.67 5.91
N THR A 137 15.30 11.67 5.12
CA THR A 137 15.58 13.02 5.62
C THR A 137 14.32 13.87 5.76
N THR A 138 13.48 13.91 4.72
CA THR A 138 12.30 14.80 4.69
C THR A 138 11.20 14.30 5.63
N LEU A 139 10.99 12.99 5.69
CA LEU A 139 9.96 12.39 6.55
C LEU A 139 10.48 11.99 7.93
N ASN A 140 11.78 12.17 8.18
CA ASN A 140 12.45 11.72 9.41
C ASN A 140 12.08 10.24 9.73
N MET A 141 12.10 9.39 8.70
CA MET A 141 11.68 8.00 8.76
C MET A 141 12.86 7.06 8.48
N PRO A 142 13.54 6.55 9.52
CA PRO A 142 14.56 5.52 9.34
C PRO A 142 13.99 4.27 8.65
N LEU A 143 14.83 3.61 7.85
CA LEU A 143 14.45 2.41 7.09
C LEU A 143 13.88 1.32 7.99
N GLU A 144 14.50 1.07 9.14
CA GLU A 144 14.05 0.04 10.09
C GLU A 144 12.65 0.34 10.62
N LYS A 145 12.34 1.60 10.87
CA LYS A 145 11.03 2.04 11.33
C LYS A 145 9.97 1.88 10.24
N PHE A 146 10.32 2.19 9.00
CA PHE A 146 9.45 1.92 7.85
C PHE A 146 9.14 0.43 7.73
N LEU A 147 10.17 -0.41 7.70
CA LEU A 147 10.01 -1.87 7.58
C LEU A 147 9.20 -2.47 8.74
N ALA A 148 9.42 -1.99 9.96
CA ALA A 148 8.66 -2.43 11.13
C ALA A 148 7.18 -2.07 11.06
N SER A 149 6.83 -1.01 10.33
CA SER A 149 5.44 -0.56 10.17
C SER A 149 4.67 -1.30 9.06
N GLN A 150 5.35 -2.15 8.27
CA GLN A 150 4.72 -2.90 7.18
C GLN A 150 4.08 -4.18 7.72
N PRO A 151 2.73 -4.32 7.69
CA PRO A 151 2.02 -5.44 8.32
C PRO A 151 1.91 -6.66 7.38
N PHE A 152 3.03 -7.07 6.76
CA PHE A 152 3.03 -8.26 5.90
C PHE A 152 2.74 -9.52 6.70
N LYS A 153 1.88 -10.38 6.16
CA LYS A 153 1.64 -11.73 6.66
C LYS A 153 2.88 -12.62 6.51
N SER A 154 3.61 -12.46 5.40
CA SER A 154 4.82 -13.23 5.10
C SER A 154 6.06 -12.44 5.51
N GLU A 155 6.90 -13.04 6.35
CA GLU A 155 8.24 -12.49 6.64
C GLU A 155 9.14 -12.47 5.40
N ASP A 156 8.93 -13.38 4.43
CA ASP A 156 9.69 -13.39 3.16
C ASP A 156 9.47 -12.10 2.36
N ASN A 157 8.22 -11.58 2.32
CA ASN A 157 7.93 -10.34 1.64
C ASN A 157 8.62 -9.15 2.33
N LYS A 158 8.61 -9.13 3.66
CA LYS A 158 9.29 -8.11 4.44
C LYS A 158 10.81 -8.15 4.21
N GLU A 159 11.38 -9.34 4.20
CA GLU A 159 12.82 -9.52 3.96
C GLU A 159 13.20 -9.18 2.51
N LYS A 160 12.34 -9.51 1.51
CA LYS A 160 12.54 -9.10 0.10
C LYS A 160 12.58 -7.58 -0.02
N LEU A 161 11.64 -6.87 0.58
CA LEU A 161 11.61 -5.41 0.56
C LEU A 161 12.83 -4.81 1.26
N LYS A 162 13.19 -5.34 2.43
CA LYS A 162 14.36 -4.94 3.20
C LYS A 162 15.64 -5.06 2.37
N LYS A 163 15.92 -6.24 1.81
CA LYS A 163 17.11 -6.47 0.97
C LYS A 163 17.19 -5.51 -0.21
N THR A 164 16.05 -5.24 -0.85
CA THR A 164 16.01 -4.30 -1.97
C THR A 164 16.41 -2.90 -1.54
N LEU A 165 15.85 -2.41 -0.41
CA LEU A 165 16.13 -1.06 0.09
C LEU A 165 17.55 -0.93 0.67
N GLU A 166 18.05 -1.91 1.39
CA GLU A 166 19.42 -1.94 1.90
C GLU A 166 20.47 -1.98 0.78
N ALA A 167 20.14 -2.54 -0.37
CA ALA A 167 21.03 -2.60 -1.54
C ALA A 167 21.11 -1.27 -2.32
N ILE A 168 20.35 -0.25 -1.95
CA ILE A 168 20.41 1.08 -2.61
C ILE A 168 21.64 1.89 -2.14
N GLY A 169 22.17 1.63 -0.95
CA GLY A 169 23.37 2.27 -0.41
C GLY A 169 23.13 3.65 0.16
#